data_6ce64a5c3b96f069b6bc24c14867dc72
#
_entry.id   6ce64a5c3b96f069b6bc24c14867dc72
#
_cell.length_a   1.000
_cell.length_b   1.000
_cell.length_c   1.000
_cell.angle_alpha   90.00
_cell.angle_beta   90.00
_cell.angle_gamma   90.00
#
_symmetry.space_group_name_H-M   'P 1'
#
loop_
_entity.id
_entity.type
_entity.pdbx_description
1 polymer ?
#
loop_
_entity_poly.entity_id
_entity_poly.type
_entity_poly.pdbx_seq_one_letter_code
_entity_poly.pdbx_strand_id
1 'polypeptide(L)'
;TLHNKYYNIQFITPTSFKSNGRYMIFPDLRLMYKSLMKKYSAASTDMDMYDEDTLEQLIESSEITRYRLQSTVFPLEGVVIPSYKGSLSIRLHGNDTISRYARLLFSFGEYSGIGIKSSIGMGALKLLNDLK
;
A
#
# COMPACT_ATOMS: atom_id res chain seq x y z
N THR A 1 -3.22 25.81 7.63
CA THR A 1 -3.41 25.72 6.18
C THR A 1 -3.45 24.29 5.74
N LEU A 2 -4.46 23.93 4.97
CA LEU A 2 -4.56 22.60 4.42
C LEU A 2 -3.77 22.53 3.14
N HIS A 3 -2.90 21.55 3.06
CA HIS A 3 -2.12 21.30 1.86
C HIS A 3 -2.45 19.93 1.33
N ASN A 4 -2.71 19.85 0.04
CA ASN A 4 -2.82 18.56 -0.60
C ASN A 4 -1.43 17.98 -0.74
N LYS A 5 -1.30 16.73 -0.33
CA LYS A 5 -0.04 16.01 -0.44
C LYS A 5 -0.18 14.89 -1.44
N TYR A 6 0.85 14.71 -2.23
CA TYR A 6 0.84 13.70 -3.27
C TYR A 6 1.94 12.70 -2.99
N TYR A 7 1.61 11.43 -3.14
CA TYR A 7 2.57 10.36 -3.01
C TYR A 7 2.56 9.55 -4.29
N ASN A 8 3.74 9.37 -4.86
CA ASN A 8 3.89 8.54 -6.04
C ASN A 8 4.54 7.25 -5.63
N ILE A 9 3.84 6.15 -5.85
CA ILE A 9 4.25 4.83 -5.41
C ILE A 9 4.53 3.99 -6.62
N GLN A 10 5.67 3.31 -6.61
CA GLN A 10 5.98 2.34 -7.64
C GLN A 10 5.96 0.94 -7.04
N PHE A 11 5.22 0.05 -7.68
CA PHE A 11 5.22 -1.36 -7.33
C PHE A 11 6.32 -2.01 -8.15
N ILE A 12 7.43 -2.32 -7.49
CA ILE A 12 8.66 -2.75 -8.16
C ILE A 12 8.58 -4.20 -8.58
N THR A 13 8.02 -5.04 -7.71
CA THR A 13 7.84 -6.46 -8.01
C THR A 13 6.36 -6.77 -8.12
N PRO A 14 5.99 -7.91 -8.69
CA PRO A 14 4.57 -8.26 -8.80
C PRO A 14 3.88 -8.16 -7.46
N THR A 15 2.73 -7.50 -7.46
CA THR A 15 1.98 -7.19 -6.26
C THR A 15 0.58 -7.75 -6.39
N SER A 16 0.08 -8.34 -5.32
CA SER A 16 -1.26 -8.87 -5.28
C SER A 16 -1.77 -8.83 -3.85
N PHE A 17 -3.08 -8.85 -3.72
CA PHE A 17 -3.74 -8.96 -2.44
C PHE A 17 -4.68 -10.14 -2.50
N LYS A 18 -5.08 -10.63 -1.34
CA LYS A 18 -6.06 -11.70 -1.31
C LYS A 18 -7.25 -11.25 -0.47
N SER A 19 -8.44 -11.41 -1.02
CA SER A 19 -9.65 -11.02 -0.34
C SER A 19 -10.72 -12.05 -0.66
N ASN A 20 -11.33 -12.63 0.36
CA ASN A 20 -12.39 -13.64 0.20
C ASN A 20 -11.95 -14.77 -0.70
N GLY A 21 -10.71 -15.23 -0.56
CA GLY A 21 -10.18 -16.35 -1.33
C GLY A 21 -9.81 -16.03 -2.77
N ARG A 22 -9.87 -14.76 -3.16
CA ARG A 22 -9.57 -14.35 -4.53
C ARG A 22 -8.40 -13.40 -4.55
N TYR A 23 -7.61 -13.50 -5.61
CA TYR A 23 -6.52 -12.53 -5.81
C TYR A 23 -7.10 -11.24 -6.34
N MET A 24 -6.69 -10.14 -5.71
CA MET A 24 -7.07 -8.80 -6.11
C MET A 24 -5.88 -8.17 -6.79
N ILE A 25 -5.99 -7.94 -8.08
CA ILE A 25 -4.86 -7.48 -8.89
C ILE A 25 -5.01 -6.03 -9.32
N PHE A 26 -5.72 -5.27 -8.54
CA PHE A 26 -5.85 -3.84 -8.76
C PHE A 26 -5.67 -3.14 -7.42
N PRO A 27 -4.95 -2.02 -7.36
CA PRO A 27 -4.74 -1.35 -6.08
C PRO A 27 -6.06 -0.82 -5.54
N ASP A 28 -6.33 -1.22 -4.33
CA ASP A 28 -7.52 -0.83 -3.59
C ASP A 28 -7.02 -0.19 -2.31
N LEU A 29 -7.45 1.03 -2.04
CA LEU A 29 -6.94 1.78 -0.89
C LEU A 29 -7.15 1.04 0.42
N ARG A 30 -8.30 0.40 0.58
CA ARG A 30 -8.56 -0.35 1.80
C ARG A 30 -7.58 -1.49 1.98
N LEU A 31 -7.38 -2.27 0.93
CA LEU A 31 -6.45 -3.40 1.02
C LEU A 31 -5.01 -2.93 1.22
N MET A 32 -4.64 -1.83 0.57
CA MET A 32 -3.29 -1.29 0.72
C MET A 32 -3.03 -0.82 2.14
N TYR A 33 -3.89 0.04 2.66
CA TYR A 33 -3.70 0.56 4.01
C TYR A 33 -3.81 -0.53 5.06
N LYS A 34 -4.77 -1.43 4.89
CA LYS A 34 -4.93 -2.54 5.83
C LYS A 34 -3.68 -3.41 5.88
N SER A 35 -3.12 -3.71 4.71
CA SER A 35 -1.90 -4.50 4.64
C SER A 35 -0.75 -3.80 5.35
N LEU A 36 -0.56 -2.51 5.08
CA LEU A 36 0.52 -1.76 5.69
C LEU A 36 0.34 -1.62 7.20
N MET A 37 -0.88 -1.36 7.64
CA MET A 37 -1.14 -1.24 9.08
C MET A 37 -0.86 -2.54 9.81
N LYS A 38 -1.28 -3.66 9.22
CA LYS A 38 -1.05 -4.96 9.87
C LYS A 38 0.41 -5.32 9.90
N LYS A 39 1.14 -5.03 8.82
CA LYS A 39 2.58 -5.30 8.79
C LYS A 39 3.32 -4.40 9.78
N TYR A 40 2.89 -3.16 9.92
CA TYR A 40 3.48 -2.24 10.87
C TYR A 40 3.23 -2.70 12.30
N SER A 41 2.01 -3.15 12.60
CA SER A 41 1.68 -3.71 13.91
C SER A 41 2.53 -4.93 14.22
N ALA A 42 2.70 -5.80 13.24
CA ALA A 42 3.47 -7.03 13.45
C ALA A 42 4.93 -6.73 13.74
N ALA A 43 5.45 -5.64 13.21
CA ALA A 43 6.85 -5.25 13.43
C ALA A 43 7.03 -4.51 14.76
N SER A 44 5.95 -4.02 15.34
CA SER A 44 6.00 -3.31 16.60
C SER A 44 5.93 -4.30 17.75
N THR A 45 6.78 -4.13 18.75
CA THR A 45 6.78 -5.04 19.90
C THR A 45 5.81 -4.61 20.98
N ASP A 46 5.33 -3.37 20.94
CA ASP A 46 4.64 -2.79 22.07
C ASP A 46 3.14 -2.58 21.88
N MET A 47 2.69 -2.46 20.66
CA MET A 47 1.30 -2.06 20.43
C MET A 47 0.77 -2.63 19.14
N ASP A 48 -0.50 -2.96 19.16
CA ASP A 48 -1.24 -3.24 17.95
C ASP A 48 -1.67 -1.89 17.37
N MET A 49 -1.12 -1.54 16.23
CA MET A 49 -1.41 -0.26 15.58
C MET A 49 -2.59 -0.33 14.63
N TYR A 50 -3.17 -1.51 14.46
CA TYR A 50 -4.31 -1.64 13.57
C TYR A 50 -5.58 -1.16 14.26
N ASP A 51 -6.28 -0.27 13.61
CA ASP A 51 -7.50 0.33 14.14
C ASP A 51 -8.44 0.62 12.97
N GLU A 52 -9.66 0.11 13.04
CA GLU A 52 -10.62 0.27 11.97
C GLU A 52 -10.99 1.72 11.71
N ASP A 53 -11.12 2.51 12.77
CA ASP A 53 -11.47 3.91 12.59
C ASP A 53 -10.37 4.67 11.86
N THR A 54 -9.12 4.38 12.20
CA THR A 54 -8.00 5.00 11.53
C THR A 54 -7.94 4.57 10.07
N LEU A 55 -8.22 3.30 9.80
CA LEU A 55 -8.28 2.81 8.43
C LEU A 55 -9.32 3.59 7.62
N GLU A 56 -10.51 3.79 8.18
CA GLU A 56 -11.54 4.54 7.47
C GLU A 56 -11.11 5.99 7.21
N GLN A 57 -10.46 6.61 8.19
CA GLN A 57 -9.96 7.97 8.00
C GLN A 57 -8.92 8.04 6.88
N LEU A 58 -8.04 7.07 6.82
CA LEU A 58 -7.03 7.02 5.76
C LEU A 58 -7.69 6.90 4.39
N ILE A 59 -8.68 6.03 4.28
CA ILE A 59 -9.38 5.82 3.02
C ILE A 59 -10.11 7.08 2.59
N GLU A 60 -10.83 7.70 3.53
CA GLU A 60 -11.59 8.90 3.24
C GLU A 60 -10.71 10.08 2.87
N SER A 61 -9.49 10.11 3.38
CA SER A 61 -8.55 11.20 3.14
C SER A 61 -7.71 10.99 1.90
N SER A 62 -7.85 9.87 1.23
CA SER A 62 -6.98 9.50 0.12
C SER A 62 -7.77 9.36 -1.16
N GLU A 63 -7.11 9.71 -2.25
CA GLU A 63 -7.74 9.63 -3.57
C GLU A 63 -6.69 9.21 -4.57
N ILE A 64 -6.97 8.16 -5.33
CA ILE A 64 -6.09 7.75 -6.41
C ILE A 64 -6.35 8.71 -7.57
N THR A 65 -5.32 9.44 -7.97
CA THR A 65 -5.47 10.46 -9.01
C THR A 65 -4.89 10.05 -10.35
N ARG A 66 -4.00 9.06 -10.34
CA ARG A 66 -3.33 8.63 -11.57
C ARG A 66 -2.77 7.25 -11.35
N TYR A 67 -2.76 6.45 -12.38
CA TYR A 67 -2.08 5.17 -12.31
C TYR A 67 -1.58 4.77 -13.69
N ARG A 68 -0.54 3.93 -13.66
CA ARG A 68 -0.03 3.28 -14.85
C ARG A 68 0.32 1.88 -14.42
N LEU A 69 -0.59 0.96 -14.66
CA LEU A 69 -0.50 -0.39 -14.12
C LEU A 69 -0.54 -1.40 -15.24
N GLN A 70 0.09 -2.53 -15.00
CA GLN A 70 0.16 -3.61 -15.96
C GLN A 70 -0.02 -4.94 -15.23
N SER A 71 -0.87 -5.79 -15.77
CA SER A 71 -1.04 -7.13 -15.23
C SER A 71 0.23 -7.92 -15.45
N THR A 72 0.56 -8.76 -14.49
CA THR A 72 1.70 -9.63 -14.57
C THR A 72 1.44 -10.86 -13.73
N VAL A 73 2.43 -11.71 -13.58
CA VAL A 73 2.31 -12.90 -12.75
C VAL A 73 3.57 -13.06 -11.92
N PHE A 74 3.44 -13.76 -10.82
CA PHE A 74 4.57 -14.14 -9.99
C PHE A 74 4.60 -15.67 -9.95
N PRO A 75 5.60 -16.28 -10.57
CA PRO A 75 5.68 -17.74 -10.56
C PRO A 75 6.25 -18.25 -9.24
N LEU A 76 5.66 -19.31 -8.72
CA LEU A 76 6.08 -19.89 -7.45
C LEU A 76 5.83 -21.38 -7.50
N GLU A 77 6.89 -22.16 -7.75
CA GLU A 77 6.87 -23.62 -7.67
C GLU A 77 5.62 -24.26 -8.30
N GLY A 78 5.45 -24.01 -9.60
CA GLY A 78 4.34 -24.60 -10.30
C GLY A 78 3.02 -23.89 -10.16
N VAL A 79 3.00 -22.80 -9.39
CA VAL A 79 1.81 -21.98 -9.23
C VAL A 79 2.13 -20.60 -9.79
N VAL A 80 1.13 -19.99 -10.41
CA VAL A 80 1.27 -18.66 -10.99
C VAL A 80 0.28 -17.76 -10.27
N ILE A 81 0.80 -16.72 -9.64
CA ILE A 81 -0.02 -15.79 -8.87
C ILE A 81 -0.31 -14.56 -9.71
N PRO A 82 -1.59 -14.29 -10.05
CA PRO A 82 -1.93 -13.06 -10.76
C PRO A 82 -1.54 -11.84 -9.96
N SER A 83 -0.98 -10.84 -10.62
CA SER A 83 -0.37 -9.71 -9.95
C SER A 83 -0.42 -8.48 -10.83
N TYR A 84 0.06 -7.37 -10.32
CA TYR A 84 0.24 -6.16 -11.11
C TYR A 84 1.55 -5.49 -10.75
N LYS A 85 2.03 -4.66 -11.67
CA LYS A 85 3.18 -3.80 -11.47
C LYS A 85 2.86 -2.43 -12.04
N GLY A 86 3.64 -1.44 -11.68
CA GLY A 86 3.49 -0.12 -12.23
C GLY A 86 3.53 0.95 -11.16
N SER A 87 2.84 2.04 -11.42
CA SER A 87 2.88 3.18 -10.51
C SER A 87 1.49 3.71 -10.24
N LEU A 88 1.39 4.44 -9.15
CA LEU A 88 0.13 4.94 -8.62
C LEU A 88 0.41 6.25 -7.92
N SER A 89 -0.44 7.24 -8.18
CA SER A 89 -0.36 8.51 -7.45
C SER A 89 -1.57 8.64 -6.55
N ILE A 90 -1.31 9.01 -5.32
CA ILE A 90 -2.36 9.21 -4.33
C ILE A 90 -2.27 10.64 -3.84
N ARG A 91 -3.41 11.31 -3.81
CA ARG A 91 -3.52 12.63 -3.18
C ARG A 91 -4.15 12.45 -1.82
N LEU A 92 -3.50 13.02 -0.82
CA LEU A 92 -4.05 13.05 0.53
C LEU A 92 -4.52 14.44 0.87
N HIS A 93 -5.73 14.51 1.37
CA HIS A 93 -6.27 15.72 1.94
C HIS A 93 -6.85 15.35 3.30
N GLY A 94 -6.94 16.31 4.18
CA GLY A 94 -7.34 16.04 5.55
C GLY A 94 -6.36 16.69 6.49
N ASN A 95 -6.36 16.25 7.73
CA ASN A 95 -5.51 16.88 8.73
C ASN A 95 -4.09 16.33 8.67
N ASP A 96 -3.20 17.03 9.34
CA ASP A 96 -1.78 16.68 9.34
C ASP A 96 -1.51 15.33 9.97
N THR A 97 -2.26 14.97 10.99
CA THR A 97 -2.06 13.71 11.69
C THR A 97 -2.26 12.52 10.75
N ILE A 98 -3.35 12.55 10.00
CA ILE A 98 -3.64 11.47 9.06
C ILE A 98 -2.62 11.46 7.91
N SER A 99 -2.23 12.63 7.43
CA SER A 99 -1.23 12.73 6.37
C SER A 99 0.12 12.16 6.81
N ARG A 100 0.53 12.46 8.03
CA ARG A 100 1.78 11.94 8.57
C ARG A 100 1.72 10.43 8.75
N TYR A 101 0.58 9.93 9.20
CA TYR A 101 0.44 8.50 9.38
C TYR A 101 0.48 7.77 8.04
N ALA A 102 -0.18 8.30 7.03
CA ALA A 102 -0.13 7.72 5.70
C ALA A 102 1.31 7.68 5.19
N ARG A 103 2.04 8.77 5.36
CA ARG A 103 3.44 8.83 4.95
C ARG A 103 4.28 7.80 5.70
N LEU A 104 4.04 7.67 6.99
CA LEU A 104 4.74 6.67 7.79
C LEU A 104 4.51 5.27 7.24
N LEU A 105 3.26 4.96 6.92
CA LEU A 105 2.90 3.65 6.40
C LEU A 105 3.56 3.36 5.06
N PHE A 106 3.52 4.32 4.14
CA PHE A 106 4.15 4.11 2.84
C PHE A 106 5.66 4.00 2.97
N SER A 107 6.27 4.80 3.82
CA SER A 107 7.71 4.69 4.07
C SER A 107 8.07 3.33 4.66
N PHE A 108 7.26 2.88 5.60
CA PHE A 108 7.45 1.55 6.18
C PHE A 108 7.26 0.46 5.12
N GLY A 109 6.35 0.71 4.18
CA GLY A 109 6.09 -0.24 3.09
C GLY A 109 7.31 -0.50 2.22
N GLU A 110 8.21 0.46 2.11
CA GLU A 110 9.46 0.23 1.37
C GLU A 110 10.29 -0.86 2.01
N TYR A 111 10.10 -1.06 3.28
CA TYR A 111 10.77 -2.09 4.06
C TYR A 111 10.02 -3.40 4.05
N SER A 112 8.73 -3.33 4.37
CA SER A 112 7.92 -4.52 4.62
C SER A 112 7.35 -5.12 3.35
N GLY A 113 7.28 -4.34 2.27
CA GLY A 113 6.46 -4.71 1.14
C GLY A 113 4.98 -4.51 1.44
N ILE A 114 4.15 -4.82 0.48
CA ILE A 114 2.71 -4.66 0.60
C ILE A 114 2.03 -5.88 -0.04
N GLY A 115 0.87 -6.25 0.49
CA GLY A 115 0.13 -7.37 -0.05
C GLY A 115 0.67 -8.72 0.39
N ILE A 116 0.40 -9.73 -0.41
CA ILE A 116 0.75 -11.10 -0.05
C ILE A 116 2.19 -11.43 -0.44
N LYS A 117 2.76 -12.40 0.26
CA LYS A 117 4.04 -13.05 -0.07
C LYS A 117 5.19 -12.06 -0.19
N SER A 118 5.18 -11.02 0.63
CA SER A 118 6.26 -10.04 0.60
C SER A 118 7.58 -10.65 1.08
N SER A 119 7.52 -11.68 1.93
CA SER A 119 8.74 -12.32 2.44
C SER A 119 9.51 -13.07 1.35
N ILE A 120 8.88 -13.37 0.23
CA ILE A 120 9.53 -14.08 -0.87
C ILE A 120 9.63 -13.23 -2.14
N GLY A 121 9.47 -11.91 -2.00
CA GLY A 121 9.77 -11.00 -3.07
C GLY A 121 8.61 -10.32 -3.76
N MET A 122 7.39 -10.69 -3.44
CA MET A 122 6.24 -9.97 -3.98
C MET A 122 6.03 -8.67 -3.22
N GLY A 123 5.39 -7.73 -3.88
CA GLY A 123 4.89 -6.54 -3.24
C GLY A 123 5.92 -5.51 -2.83
N ALA A 124 7.10 -5.53 -3.42
CA ALA A 124 8.09 -4.49 -3.13
C ALA A 124 7.60 -3.17 -3.69
N LEU A 125 7.62 -2.13 -2.87
CA LEU A 125 7.19 -0.82 -3.31
C LEU A 125 8.22 0.23 -2.99
N LYS A 126 8.12 1.35 -3.68
CA LYS A 126 9.02 2.47 -3.48
C LYS A 126 8.24 3.77 -3.61
N LEU A 127 8.50 4.69 -2.70
CA LEU A 127 8.03 6.06 -2.85
C LEU A 127 8.96 6.75 -3.84
N LEU A 128 8.42 7.17 -4.97
CA LEU A 128 9.25 7.76 -6.01
C LEU A 128 9.73 9.15 -5.63
N ASN A 129 8.84 9.90 -5.03
CA ASN A 129 9.22 11.18 -4.47
C ASN A 129 8.12 11.70 -3.60
N ASP A 130 8.50 12.66 -2.84
CA ASP A 130 7.62 13.38 -1.97
C ASP A 130 7.41 14.72 -2.63
N LEU A 131 6.33 14.86 -3.32
CA LEU A 131 6.06 16.10 -4.01
C LEU A 131 5.81 17.22 -3.02
N LYS A 132 6.50 18.27 -3.22
CA LYS A 132 6.35 19.43 -2.35
C LYS A 132 5.09 20.18 -2.64
#